data_6e477f4b8c8e3693c89cc8ff914b772c
#
_entry.id   6e477f4b8c8e3693c89cc8ff914b772c
#
_cell.length_a   1.000
_cell.length_b   1.000
_cell.length_c   1.000
_cell.angle_alpha   90.00
_cell.angle_beta   90.00
_cell.angle_gamma   90.00
#
_symmetry.space_group_name_H-M   'P 1'
#
loop_
_entity.id
_entity.type
_entity.pdbx_description
1 polymer ?
#
loop_
_entity_poly.entity_id
_entity_poly.type
_entity_poly.pdbx_seq_one_letter_code
_entity_poly.pdbx_strand_id
1 'polypeptide(L)'
;RHKDFWQITEDSLDKSMQAFNINKAMKNELLDLYKILSPYPEVKETLEKLKEKRYKLAILSNGTPALLNELVKSNGLQNLFDDIFSIEEVKIYKPSSKVYDMPVKKYSIKNEEVAFLSANTWDVSGGGNYGFTSIWVNRNKNIFDNLDYKPKNEISGLNQLIDIL
;
A
#
# COMPACT_ATOMS: atom_id res chain seq x y z
N ARG A 1 18.08 10.07 11.09
CA ARG A 1 16.94 10.39 11.96
C ARG A 1 15.66 10.06 11.20
N HIS A 2 14.74 9.29 11.81
CA HIS A 2 13.46 8.95 11.19
C HIS A 2 12.63 10.23 10.99
N LYS A 3 12.04 10.37 9.82
CA LYS A 3 10.93 11.28 9.51
C LYS A 3 9.74 10.43 9.15
N ASP A 4 8.54 10.81 9.54
CA ASP A 4 7.34 10.11 9.11
C ASP A 4 7.02 10.38 7.63
N PHE A 5 6.14 9.57 7.08
CA PHE A 5 5.81 9.66 5.64
C PHE A 5 5.18 11.00 5.25
N TRP A 6 4.41 11.63 6.16
CA TRP A 6 3.80 12.92 5.89
C TRP A 6 4.86 14.03 5.77
N GLN A 7 5.83 14.05 6.70
CA GLN A 7 6.96 14.99 6.65
C GLN A 7 7.79 14.83 5.36
N ILE A 8 8.00 13.57 4.92
CA ILE A 8 8.71 13.31 3.66
C ILE A 8 7.88 13.78 2.46
N THR A 9 6.57 13.61 2.50
CA THR A 9 5.66 14.10 1.45
C THR A 9 5.71 15.62 1.36
N GLU A 10 5.66 16.32 2.49
CA GLU A 10 5.79 17.79 2.54
C GLU A 10 7.13 18.27 1.99
N ASP A 11 8.24 17.68 2.44
CA ASP A 11 9.59 18.01 1.95
C ASP A 11 9.73 17.77 0.44
N SER A 12 9.16 16.67 -0.07
CA SER A 12 9.19 16.32 -1.50
C SER A 12 8.34 17.26 -2.34
N LEU A 13 7.18 17.66 -1.81
CA LEU A 13 6.32 18.64 -2.46
C LEU A 13 7.01 20.00 -2.53
N ASP A 14 7.61 20.49 -1.45
CA ASP A 14 8.35 21.75 -1.43
C ASP A 14 9.48 21.76 -2.49
N LYS A 15 10.25 20.67 -2.58
CA LYS A 15 11.30 20.52 -3.60
C LYS A 15 10.72 20.56 -5.02
N SER A 16 9.62 19.84 -5.25
CA SER A 16 8.98 19.79 -6.57
C SER A 16 8.40 21.15 -6.97
N MET A 17 7.72 21.82 -6.03
CA MET A 17 7.18 23.17 -6.26
C MET A 17 8.28 24.16 -6.60
N GLN A 18 9.43 24.08 -5.92
CA GLN A 18 10.60 24.91 -6.25
C GLN A 18 11.15 24.58 -7.64
N ALA A 19 11.32 23.30 -7.97
CA ALA A 19 11.89 22.86 -9.25
C ALA A 19 11.04 23.27 -10.46
N PHE A 20 9.72 23.27 -10.31
CA PHE A 20 8.77 23.59 -11.39
C PHE A 20 8.19 25.01 -11.28
N ASN A 21 8.70 25.87 -10.39
CA ASN A 21 8.21 27.23 -10.14
C ASN A 21 6.70 27.30 -9.84
N ILE A 22 6.17 26.33 -9.09
CA ILE A 22 4.77 26.30 -8.67
C ILE A 22 4.57 27.31 -7.53
N ASN A 23 3.45 28.03 -7.57
CA ASN A 23 3.10 28.99 -6.53
C ASN A 23 2.99 28.33 -5.16
N LYS A 24 3.79 28.77 -4.19
CA LYS A 24 3.81 28.23 -2.82
C LYS A 24 2.46 28.32 -2.11
N ALA A 25 1.59 29.24 -2.48
CA ALA A 25 0.25 29.35 -1.92
C ALA A 25 -0.62 28.10 -2.17
N MET A 26 -0.30 27.30 -3.19
CA MET A 26 -1.01 26.05 -3.52
C MET A 26 -0.60 24.87 -2.64
N LYS A 27 0.43 25.00 -1.79
CA LYS A 27 0.97 23.88 -1.02
C LYS A 27 -0.10 23.14 -0.20
N ASN A 28 -0.89 23.87 0.55
CA ASN A 28 -1.92 23.27 1.42
C ASN A 28 -3.00 22.56 0.61
N GLU A 29 -3.43 23.16 -0.49
CA GLU A 29 -4.41 22.55 -1.40
C GLU A 29 -3.87 21.23 -2.00
N LEU A 30 -2.61 21.21 -2.44
CA LEU A 30 -1.97 20.01 -2.97
C LEU A 30 -1.79 18.91 -1.90
N LEU A 31 -1.48 19.28 -0.66
CA LEU A 31 -1.41 18.34 0.46
C LEU A 31 -2.78 17.77 0.81
N ASP A 32 -3.83 18.57 0.73
CA ASP A 32 -5.19 18.10 1.02
C ASP A 32 -5.69 17.07 0.00
N LEU A 33 -5.19 17.10 -1.24
CA LEU A 33 -5.50 16.06 -2.24
C LEU A 33 -5.08 14.65 -1.80
N TYR A 34 -4.03 14.50 -0.99
CA TYR A 34 -3.64 13.19 -0.44
C TYR A 34 -4.69 12.59 0.50
N LYS A 35 -5.56 13.42 1.08
CA LYS A 35 -6.59 13.00 2.05
C LYS A 35 -7.90 12.57 1.38
N ILE A 36 -8.07 12.88 0.08
CA ILE A 36 -9.31 12.65 -0.67
C ILE A 36 -9.13 11.69 -1.86
N LEU A 37 -8.11 10.84 -1.82
CA LEU A 37 -7.87 9.83 -2.85
C LEU A 37 -9.05 8.85 -2.91
N SER A 38 -9.56 8.61 -4.11
CA SER A 38 -10.63 7.64 -4.34
C SER A 38 -10.06 6.26 -4.68
N PRO A 39 -10.69 5.18 -4.24
CA PRO A 39 -10.34 3.84 -4.68
C PRO A 39 -10.71 3.64 -6.15
N TYR A 40 -10.09 2.67 -6.81
CA TYR A 40 -10.55 2.24 -8.12
C TYR A 40 -11.95 1.61 -8.03
N PRO A 41 -12.75 1.67 -9.11
CA PRO A 41 -14.17 1.29 -9.06
C PRO A 41 -14.45 -0.12 -8.55
N GLU A 42 -13.57 -1.08 -8.87
CA GLU A 42 -13.73 -2.48 -8.51
C GLU A 42 -13.32 -2.81 -7.07
N VAL A 43 -12.64 -1.89 -6.36
CA VAL A 43 -11.99 -2.20 -5.06
C VAL A 43 -13.01 -2.63 -4.03
N LYS A 44 -14.07 -1.85 -3.82
CA LYS A 44 -15.02 -2.13 -2.75
C LYS A 44 -15.69 -3.49 -2.92
N GLU A 45 -16.24 -3.77 -4.10
CA GLU A 45 -16.89 -5.05 -4.42
C GLU A 45 -15.93 -6.23 -4.27
N THR A 46 -14.67 -6.06 -4.70
CA THR A 46 -13.66 -7.13 -4.58
C THR A 46 -13.35 -7.43 -3.12
N LEU A 47 -13.16 -6.38 -2.28
CA LEU A 47 -12.90 -6.57 -0.85
C LEU A 47 -14.09 -7.23 -0.15
N GLU A 48 -15.33 -6.87 -0.49
CA GLU A 48 -16.55 -7.51 0.04
C GLU A 48 -16.57 -9.00 -0.30
N LYS A 49 -16.32 -9.38 -1.55
CA LYS A 49 -16.23 -10.80 -1.99
C LYS A 49 -15.12 -11.58 -1.27
N LEU A 50 -13.97 -10.96 -1.03
CA LEU A 50 -12.89 -11.59 -0.28
C LEU A 50 -13.28 -11.79 1.20
N LYS A 51 -14.01 -10.86 1.81
CA LYS A 51 -14.55 -11.03 3.16
C LYS A 51 -15.58 -12.16 3.22
N GLU A 52 -16.45 -12.30 2.24
CA GLU A 52 -17.41 -13.42 2.12
C GLU A 52 -16.68 -14.77 2.06
N LYS A 53 -15.56 -14.84 1.36
CA LYS A 53 -14.64 -15.99 1.33
C LYS A 53 -13.83 -16.17 2.62
N ARG A 54 -14.04 -15.32 3.64
CA ARG A 54 -13.40 -15.33 4.96
C ARG A 54 -11.90 -15.00 4.95
N TYR A 55 -11.41 -14.31 3.93
CA TYR A 55 -10.05 -13.77 3.97
C TYR A 55 -9.95 -12.65 5.01
N LYS A 56 -8.81 -12.60 5.72
CA LYS A 56 -8.41 -11.43 6.49
C LYS A 56 -7.79 -10.40 5.56
N LEU A 57 -8.27 -9.18 5.64
CA LEU A 57 -7.83 -8.08 4.79
C LEU A 57 -7.10 -7.04 5.63
N ALA A 58 -5.88 -6.69 5.24
CA ALA A 58 -5.12 -5.70 5.95
C ALA A 58 -4.38 -4.74 4.99
N ILE A 59 -4.19 -3.51 5.44
CA ILE A 59 -3.30 -2.55 4.80
C ILE A 59 -1.93 -2.61 5.48
N LEU A 60 -0.86 -2.66 4.69
CA LEU A 60 0.52 -2.51 5.15
C LEU A 60 1.17 -1.37 4.38
N SER A 61 1.40 -0.23 5.03
CA SER A 61 1.75 1.01 4.35
C SER A 61 2.88 1.78 5.02
N ASN A 62 3.62 2.54 4.19
CA ASN A 62 4.53 3.59 4.68
C ASN A 62 3.80 4.84 5.18
N GLY A 63 2.49 4.97 4.93
CA GLY A 63 1.68 6.10 5.35
C GLY A 63 1.51 6.19 6.86
N THR A 64 1.25 7.42 7.35
CA THR A 64 0.96 7.63 8.78
C THR A 64 -0.40 7.05 9.17
N PRO A 65 -0.59 6.62 10.43
CA PRO A 65 -1.87 6.07 10.88
C PRO A 65 -3.04 7.04 10.67
N ALA A 66 -2.83 8.33 10.89
CA ALA A 66 -3.85 9.35 10.70
C ALA A 66 -4.34 9.40 9.24
N LEU A 67 -3.40 9.50 8.28
CA LEU A 67 -3.72 9.54 6.85
C LEU A 67 -4.43 8.26 6.39
N LEU A 68 -3.93 7.10 6.77
CA LEU A 68 -4.50 5.81 6.37
C LEU A 68 -5.94 5.62 6.89
N ASN A 69 -6.18 5.94 8.16
CA ASN A 69 -7.51 5.85 8.75
C ASN A 69 -8.49 6.84 8.12
N GLU A 70 -8.05 8.07 7.82
CA GLU A 70 -8.87 9.08 7.15
C GLU A 70 -9.27 8.61 5.75
N LEU A 71 -8.34 8.11 4.93
CA LEU A 71 -8.61 7.60 3.59
C LEU A 71 -9.55 6.38 3.59
N VAL A 72 -9.34 5.44 4.49
CA VAL A 72 -10.19 4.25 4.61
C VAL A 72 -11.61 4.65 5.02
N LYS A 73 -11.76 5.58 5.97
CA LYS A 73 -13.05 6.07 6.47
C LYS A 73 -13.79 6.91 5.42
N SER A 74 -13.11 7.86 4.78
CA SER A 74 -13.73 8.74 3.78
C SER A 74 -14.25 7.98 2.56
N ASN A 75 -13.69 6.81 2.26
CA ASN A 75 -14.11 5.93 1.17
C ASN A 75 -15.08 4.82 1.60
N GLY A 76 -15.52 4.79 2.86
CA GLY A 76 -16.46 3.80 3.36
C GLY A 76 -15.92 2.37 3.40
N LEU A 77 -14.58 2.20 3.54
CA LEU A 77 -13.90 0.90 3.53
C LEU A 77 -13.52 0.40 4.93
N GLN A 78 -13.83 1.14 5.98
CA GLN A 78 -13.38 0.86 7.35
C GLN A 78 -13.84 -0.51 7.90
N ASN A 79 -14.99 -1.01 7.43
CA ASN A 79 -15.53 -2.30 7.87
C ASN A 79 -15.00 -3.49 7.04
N LEU A 80 -14.19 -3.23 6.01
CA LEU A 80 -13.65 -4.26 5.12
C LEU A 80 -12.24 -4.70 5.56
N PHE A 81 -11.49 -3.83 6.22
CA PHE A 81 -10.15 -4.17 6.72
C PHE A 81 -10.19 -4.62 8.17
N ASP A 82 -9.48 -5.72 8.45
CA ASP A 82 -9.31 -6.25 9.81
C ASP A 82 -8.24 -5.45 10.57
N ASP A 83 -7.19 -4.98 9.89
CA ASP A 83 -6.11 -4.16 10.47
C ASP A 83 -5.52 -3.17 9.45
N ILE A 84 -4.91 -2.10 9.96
CA ILE A 84 -4.13 -1.14 9.20
C ILE A 84 -2.76 -1.02 9.85
N PHE A 85 -1.73 -1.57 9.22
CA PHE A 85 -0.35 -1.52 9.68
C PHE A 85 0.38 -0.32 9.07
N SER A 86 0.87 0.56 9.92
CA SER A 86 1.74 1.67 9.54
C SER A 86 3.18 1.40 9.96
N ILE A 87 4.13 1.77 9.12
CA ILE A 87 5.56 1.69 9.46
C ILE A 87 5.95 2.54 10.66
N GLU A 88 5.08 3.44 11.11
CA GLU A 88 5.33 4.27 12.29
C GLU A 88 5.45 3.43 13.58
N GLU A 89 4.92 2.21 13.62
CA GLU A 89 5.11 1.28 14.73
C GLU A 89 6.57 0.81 14.85
N VAL A 90 7.24 0.60 13.71
CA VAL A 90 8.62 0.07 13.67
C VAL A 90 9.65 1.13 13.27
N LYS A 91 9.21 2.31 12.84
CA LYS A 91 10.01 3.48 12.44
C LYS A 91 11.10 3.16 11.40
N ILE A 92 10.78 2.26 10.49
CA ILE A 92 11.60 1.91 9.35
C ILE A 92 10.71 1.65 8.14
N TYR A 93 11.15 2.07 6.96
CA TYR A 93 10.38 1.98 5.72
C TYR A 93 10.47 0.61 5.07
N LYS A 94 9.45 0.23 4.30
CA LYS A 94 9.59 -0.83 3.29
C LYS A 94 10.75 -0.46 2.34
N PRO A 95 11.52 -1.42 1.86
CA PRO A 95 11.32 -2.88 1.92
C PRO A 95 12.01 -3.60 3.10
N SER A 96 12.18 -2.97 4.25
CA SER A 96 12.72 -3.66 5.42
C SER A 96 11.83 -4.84 5.85
N SER A 97 12.46 -6.00 6.11
CA SER A 97 11.78 -7.21 6.60
C SER A 97 10.97 -6.99 7.88
N LYS A 98 11.39 -6.05 8.74
CA LYS A 98 10.68 -5.71 9.98
C LYS A 98 9.26 -5.20 9.71
N VAL A 99 9.02 -4.60 8.55
CA VAL A 99 7.70 -4.10 8.15
C VAL A 99 6.81 -5.25 7.72
N TYR A 100 7.31 -6.14 6.87
CA TYR A 100 6.56 -7.32 6.41
C TYR A 100 6.27 -8.30 7.57
N ASP A 101 7.08 -8.30 8.62
CA ASP A 101 6.91 -9.12 9.81
C ASP A 101 5.69 -8.70 10.68
N MET A 102 5.20 -7.47 10.56
CA MET A 102 4.10 -6.94 11.37
C MET A 102 2.80 -7.77 11.25
N PRO A 103 2.23 -8.00 10.05
CA PRO A 103 1.02 -8.82 9.91
C PRO A 103 1.26 -10.29 10.27
N VAL A 104 2.44 -10.83 9.97
CA VAL A 104 2.80 -12.23 10.29
C VAL A 104 2.75 -12.46 11.80
N LYS A 105 3.37 -11.57 12.57
CA LYS A 105 3.34 -11.61 14.04
C LYS A 105 1.93 -11.40 14.60
N LYS A 106 1.22 -10.42 14.09
CA LYS A 106 -0.13 -10.08 14.56
C LYS A 106 -1.09 -11.25 14.43
N TYR A 107 -1.05 -11.92 13.27
CA TYR A 107 -1.97 -13.01 12.98
C TYR A 107 -1.43 -14.40 13.32
N SER A 108 -0.16 -14.51 13.72
CA SER A 108 0.53 -15.78 14.00
C SER A 108 0.43 -16.78 12.85
N ILE A 109 0.68 -16.29 11.63
CA ILE A 109 0.61 -17.04 10.37
C ILE A 109 2.02 -17.23 9.78
N LYS A 110 2.13 -18.11 8.79
CA LYS A 110 3.36 -18.28 8.01
C LYS A 110 3.42 -17.26 6.87
N ASN A 111 4.63 -16.96 6.41
CA ASN A 111 4.84 -16.00 5.33
C ASN A 111 4.10 -16.38 4.04
N GLU A 112 4.15 -17.66 3.68
CA GLU A 112 3.49 -18.20 2.48
C GLU A 112 1.96 -18.14 2.51
N GLU A 113 1.35 -17.91 3.67
CA GLU A 113 -0.09 -17.74 3.82
C GLU A 113 -0.56 -16.30 3.53
N VAL A 114 0.38 -15.41 3.20
CA VAL A 114 0.10 -14.01 2.88
C VAL A 114 0.12 -13.80 1.37
N ALA A 115 -1.03 -13.41 0.81
CA ALA A 115 -1.11 -12.81 -0.52
C ALA A 115 -0.82 -11.31 -0.39
N PHE A 116 0.35 -10.87 -0.88
CA PHE A 116 0.79 -9.49 -0.77
C PHE A 116 0.67 -8.77 -2.10
N LEU A 117 -0.08 -7.66 -2.12
CA LEU A 117 -0.37 -6.90 -3.31
C LEU A 117 0.31 -5.54 -3.28
N SER A 118 1.03 -5.20 -4.34
CA SER A 118 1.55 -3.86 -4.54
C SER A 118 1.61 -3.49 -6.02
N ALA A 119 1.45 -2.21 -6.33
CA ALA A 119 1.71 -1.66 -7.67
C ALA A 119 3.21 -1.33 -7.86
N ASN A 120 3.97 -1.20 -6.78
CA ASN A 120 5.39 -0.87 -6.81
C ASN A 120 6.24 -2.15 -6.93
N THR A 121 7.04 -2.25 -7.97
CA THR A 121 7.89 -3.41 -8.26
C THR A 121 8.87 -3.72 -7.13
N TRP A 122 9.48 -2.67 -6.54
CA TRP A 122 10.38 -2.82 -5.39
C TRP A 122 9.69 -3.38 -4.15
N ASP A 123 8.41 -3.05 -3.93
CA ASP A 123 7.62 -3.53 -2.79
C ASP A 123 7.15 -4.97 -3.01
N VAL A 124 6.73 -5.30 -4.25
CA VAL A 124 6.44 -6.67 -4.68
C VAL A 124 7.66 -7.57 -4.47
N SER A 125 8.84 -7.10 -4.91
CA SER A 125 10.10 -7.83 -4.73
C SER A 125 10.48 -7.95 -3.26
N GLY A 126 10.30 -6.89 -2.46
CA GLY A 126 10.57 -6.90 -1.03
C GLY A 126 9.70 -7.90 -0.26
N GLY A 127 8.39 -7.91 -0.53
CA GLY A 127 7.45 -8.86 0.06
C GLY A 127 7.73 -10.30 -0.36
N GLY A 128 8.04 -10.52 -1.66
CA GLY A 128 8.39 -11.83 -2.17
C GLY A 128 9.69 -12.39 -1.59
N ASN A 129 10.73 -11.57 -1.48
CA ASN A 129 11.97 -11.95 -0.83
C ASN A 129 11.80 -12.22 0.68
N TYR A 130 10.81 -11.59 1.31
CA TYR A 130 10.44 -11.90 2.70
C TYR A 130 9.69 -13.24 2.83
N GLY A 131 9.17 -13.80 1.75
CA GLY A 131 8.48 -15.09 1.69
C GLY A 131 6.97 -15.01 1.45
N PHE A 132 6.43 -13.83 1.14
CA PHE A 132 5.02 -13.67 0.77
C PHE A 132 4.74 -14.19 -0.65
N THR A 133 3.51 -14.61 -0.91
CA THR A 133 3.00 -14.74 -2.27
C THR A 133 2.68 -13.35 -2.81
N SER A 134 3.69 -12.72 -3.43
CA SER A 134 3.54 -11.36 -3.95
C SER A 134 2.87 -11.34 -5.32
N ILE A 135 1.91 -10.44 -5.47
CA ILE A 135 1.11 -10.21 -6.68
C ILE A 135 1.35 -8.77 -7.13
N TRP A 136 1.74 -8.61 -8.38
CA TRP A 136 1.94 -7.28 -8.96
C TRP A 136 0.65 -6.71 -9.54
N VAL A 137 0.22 -5.56 -9.03
CA VAL A 137 -0.95 -4.84 -9.54
C VAL A 137 -0.48 -3.85 -10.62
N ASN A 138 -0.39 -4.32 -11.86
CA ASN A 138 0.15 -3.58 -13.01
C ASN A 138 -0.97 -2.97 -13.87
N ARG A 139 -1.60 -1.92 -13.40
CA ARG A 139 -2.70 -1.24 -14.12
C ARG A 139 -2.27 -0.56 -15.40
N ASN A 140 -1.02 -0.10 -15.45
CA ASN A 140 -0.49 0.71 -16.56
C ASN A 140 0.33 -0.09 -17.57
N LYS A 141 0.38 -1.41 -17.45
CA LYS A 141 1.18 -2.30 -18.33
C LYS A 141 2.66 -1.89 -18.37
N ASN A 142 3.20 -1.52 -17.21
CA ASN A 142 4.61 -1.19 -17.05
C ASN A 142 5.48 -2.45 -17.18
N ILE A 143 6.77 -2.25 -17.41
CA ILE A 143 7.77 -3.31 -17.36
C ILE A 143 8.21 -3.46 -15.91
N PHE A 144 8.28 -4.71 -15.41
CA PHE A 144 8.80 -4.98 -14.06
C PHE A 144 10.29 -4.67 -14.00
N ASP A 145 10.72 -4.01 -12.93
CA ASP A 145 12.12 -3.67 -12.72
C ASP A 145 13.01 -4.91 -12.71
N ASN A 146 14.29 -4.72 -13.03
CA ASN A 146 15.26 -5.81 -13.01
C ASN A 146 15.71 -6.12 -11.57
N LEU A 147 14.82 -6.75 -10.81
CA LEU A 147 15.00 -7.16 -9.41
C LEU A 147 15.09 -8.69 -9.32
N ASP A 148 15.69 -9.19 -8.22
CA ASP A 148 15.94 -10.61 -8.03
C ASP A 148 14.66 -11.44 -7.94
N TYR A 149 13.63 -10.91 -7.26
CA TYR A 149 12.32 -11.57 -7.15
C TYR A 149 11.40 -11.12 -8.29
N LYS A 150 10.75 -12.10 -8.92
CA LYS A 150 9.66 -11.86 -9.88
C LYS A 150 8.34 -12.36 -9.31
N PRO A 151 7.23 -11.60 -9.40
CA PRO A 151 5.93 -12.05 -8.91
C PRO A 151 5.43 -13.26 -9.70
N LYS A 152 4.73 -14.16 -9.02
CA LYS A 152 4.08 -15.31 -9.68
C LYS A 152 2.85 -14.89 -10.47
N ASN A 153 2.16 -13.84 -9.99
CA ASN A 153 0.95 -13.32 -10.59
C ASN A 153 1.08 -11.82 -10.85
N GLU A 154 0.60 -11.40 -12.02
CA GLU A 154 0.40 -10.02 -12.41
C GLU A 154 -1.08 -9.83 -12.71
N ILE A 155 -1.67 -8.76 -12.17
CA ILE A 155 -3.07 -8.39 -12.38
C ILE A 155 -3.17 -6.93 -12.79
N SER A 156 -4.18 -6.58 -13.58
CA SER A 156 -4.46 -5.19 -13.98
C SER A 156 -5.56 -4.52 -13.15
N GLY A 157 -6.28 -5.30 -12.33
CA GLY A 157 -7.33 -4.83 -11.42
C GLY A 157 -7.55 -5.84 -10.30
N LEU A 158 -8.02 -5.36 -9.13
CA LEU A 158 -8.19 -6.21 -7.96
C LEU A 158 -9.27 -7.29 -8.15
N ASN A 159 -10.26 -7.09 -9.01
CA ASN A 159 -11.29 -8.08 -9.30
C ASN A 159 -10.70 -9.43 -9.77
N GLN A 160 -9.53 -9.44 -10.40
CA GLN A 160 -8.86 -10.67 -10.84
C GLN A 160 -8.35 -11.55 -9.68
N LEU A 161 -8.30 -11.00 -8.44
CA LEU A 161 -7.93 -11.77 -7.25
C LEU A 161 -8.92 -12.90 -6.93
N ILE A 162 -10.17 -12.72 -7.29
CA ILE A 162 -11.24 -13.71 -7.00
C ILE A 162 -10.97 -15.05 -7.70
N ASP A 163 -10.25 -15.02 -8.84
CA ASP A 163 -9.89 -16.20 -9.63
C ASP A 163 -8.52 -16.78 -9.21
N ILE A 164 -7.72 -16.01 -8.46
CA ILE A 164 -6.36 -16.40 -8.05
C ILE A 164 -6.34 -16.97 -6.63
N LEU A 165 -7.23 -16.46 -5.76
CA LEU A 165 -7.38 -16.82 -4.35
C LEU A 165 -8.63 -17.66 -4.15
#